data_b9d37716448e648dd8288de2fbf91033
#
_entry.id   b9d37716448e648dd8288de2fbf91033
#
_cell.length_a   1.000
_cell.length_b   1.000
_cell.length_c   1.000
_cell.angle_alpha   90.00
_cell.angle_beta   90.00
_cell.angle_gamma   90.00
#
_symmetry.space_group_name_H-M   'P 1'
#
loop_
_entity.id
_entity.type
_entity.pdbx_description
1 polymer ?
#
loop_
_entity_poly.entity_id
_entity_poly.type
_entity_poly.pdbx_seq_one_letter_code
_entity_poly.pdbx_strand_id
1 'polypeptide(L)'
;YEMCYTNVLQLLDLSGIPFRVAERAEDDPLVIGGGACAYNPEPLAEFFDLFYIGEGETVYDALFDAYKANKKAGGSRQDFLLKAAQIPGIYVPSLYEVTYKEDGTIESFRPKHADVPEKVEKQLIIDMDRDYNKLEAPVVPHIKATQDRVTLEIQRGCIRGCRFCQAGMIYRPTRERDVEKLKKAARTMLQKTGHEEISLSSLSSSDYSHLKEIVNFLIDEFRDEAVNISLPSLRIDAFALDVMSKVQDVKKSSLTFAPEAGSQRLRNVINKGLTEEDILHGAGEAFKGGWNQVKLYFMLGLPTETEDDMKGIAHLAQKIAETYY
;
A
#
# COMPACT_ATOMS: atom_id res chain seq x y z
N TYR A 1 -2.90 9.17 -3.79
CA TYR A 1 -4.31 8.76 -3.63
C TYR A 1 -5.20 9.74 -4.36
N GLU A 2 -6.42 9.33 -4.77
CA GLU A 2 -7.37 10.12 -5.56
C GLU A 2 -7.70 11.48 -4.92
N MET A 3 -7.80 11.53 -3.60
CA MET A 3 -7.98 12.78 -2.84
C MET A 3 -6.85 13.80 -3.01
N CYS A 4 -5.70 13.38 -3.54
CA CYS A 4 -4.54 14.24 -3.79
C CYS A 4 -4.41 14.68 -5.25
N TYR A 5 -5.33 14.35 -6.15
CA TYR A 5 -5.22 14.69 -7.57
C TYR A 5 -5.17 16.19 -7.81
N THR A 6 -5.96 16.96 -7.07
CA THR A 6 -5.91 18.44 -7.15
C THR A 6 -4.56 19.00 -6.66
N ASN A 7 -3.90 18.32 -5.72
CA ASN A 7 -2.58 18.73 -5.23
C ASN A 7 -1.49 18.54 -6.32
N VAL A 8 -1.69 17.60 -7.26
CA VAL A 8 -0.79 17.43 -8.41
C VAL A 8 -0.79 18.71 -9.26
N LEU A 9 -1.95 19.29 -9.55
CA LEU A 9 -2.04 20.54 -10.30
C LEU A 9 -1.37 21.68 -9.54
N GLN A 10 -1.60 21.80 -8.25
CA GLN A 10 -0.93 22.79 -7.42
C GLN A 10 0.61 22.61 -7.42
N LEU A 11 1.08 21.36 -7.39
CA LEU A 11 2.52 21.07 -7.45
C LEU A 11 3.13 21.51 -8.79
N LEU A 12 2.44 21.25 -9.89
CA LEU A 12 2.86 21.69 -11.23
C LEU A 12 2.91 23.22 -11.33
N ASP A 13 1.89 23.91 -10.81
CA ASP A 13 1.82 25.36 -10.75
C ASP A 13 2.99 25.98 -9.99
N LEU A 14 3.20 25.51 -8.76
CA LEU A 14 4.30 25.97 -7.89
C LEU A 14 5.69 25.67 -8.48
N SER A 15 5.78 24.64 -9.34
CA SER A 15 7.02 24.28 -10.03
C SER A 15 7.23 25.00 -11.35
N GLY A 16 6.26 25.82 -11.81
CA GLY A 16 6.29 26.50 -13.09
C GLY A 16 6.22 25.54 -14.29
N ILE A 17 5.65 24.35 -14.10
CA ILE A 17 5.49 23.35 -15.16
C ILE A 17 4.09 23.48 -15.76
N PRO A 18 3.95 23.59 -17.11
CA PRO A 18 2.64 23.63 -17.75
C PRO A 18 1.77 22.43 -17.35
N PHE A 19 0.51 22.68 -17.02
CA PHE A 19 -0.38 21.63 -16.53
C PHE A 19 -0.55 20.50 -17.54
N ARG A 20 -0.93 20.85 -18.75
CA ARG A 20 -1.23 19.87 -19.79
C ARG A 20 0.01 19.43 -20.51
N VAL A 21 0.10 18.13 -20.78
CA VAL A 21 1.20 17.56 -21.58
C VAL A 21 1.32 18.26 -22.94
N ALA A 22 0.19 18.61 -23.57
CA ALA A 22 0.15 19.29 -24.88
C ALA A 22 0.72 20.71 -24.85
N GLU A 23 0.86 21.34 -23.70
CA GLU A 23 1.41 22.69 -23.52
C GLU A 23 2.92 22.67 -23.23
N ARG A 24 3.50 21.49 -22.98
CA ARG A 24 4.91 21.34 -22.62
C ARG A 24 5.83 21.38 -23.81
N ALA A 25 6.87 22.18 -23.70
CA ALA A 25 7.96 22.25 -24.66
C ALA A 25 8.99 21.13 -24.50
N GLU A 26 9.95 21.04 -25.42
CA GLU A 26 11.01 20.02 -25.39
C GLU A 26 11.87 20.09 -24.12
N ASP A 27 12.09 21.29 -23.59
CA ASP A 27 12.94 21.53 -22.42
C ASP A 27 12.18 21.42 -21.08
N ASP A 28 10.85 21.29 -21.12
CA ASP A 28 10.06 21.10 -19.89
C ASP A 28 10.33 19.72 -19.27
N PRO A 29 10.26 19.61 -17.96
CA PRO A 29 10.40 18.31 -17.28
C PRO A 29 9.36 17.28 -17.73
N LEU A 30 9.74 16.01 -17.76
CA LEU A 30 8.79 14.90 -17.88
C LEU A 30 8.07 14.71 -16.54
N VAL A 31 6.76 14.64 -16.59
CA VAL A 31 5.91 14.36 -15.43
C VAL A 31 5.52 12.88 -15.46
N ILE A 32 5.99 12.14 -14.48
CA ILE A 32 5.84 10.68 -14.42
C ILE A 32 4.98 10.30 -13.22
N GLY A 33 3.95 9.49 -13.46
CA GLY A 33 3.07 8.95 -12.42
C GLY A 33 3.36 7.49 -12.09
N GLY A 34 3.10 7.11 -10.85
CA GLY A 34 3.23 5.72 -10.40
C GLY A 34 2.49 5.48 -9.09
N GLY A 35 2.60 4.26 -8.55
CA GLY A 35 1.95 3.85 -7.31
C GLY A 35 0.53 3.33 -7.49
N ALA A 36 -0.18 3.14 -6.39
CA ALA A 36 -1.48 2.47 -6.38
C ALA A 36 -2.54 3.10 -7.29
N CYS A 37 -2.61 4.44 -7.35
CA CYS A 37 -3.62 5.13 -8.15
C CYS A 37 -3.31 5.13 -9.66
N ALA A 38 -2.07 4.83 -10.06
CA ALA A 38 -1.70 4.70 -11.46
C ALA A 38 -2.38 3.51 -12.18
N TYR A 39 -3.01 2.61 -11.42
CA TYR A 39 -3.85 1.55 -12.01
C TYR A 39 -5.16 2.06 -12.63
N ASN A 40 -5.54 3.28 -12.33
CA ASN A 40 -6.55 4.04 -13.07
C ASN A 40 -5.97 5.41 -13.44
N PRO A 41 -5.14 5.48 -14.49
CA PRO A 41 -4.40 6.69 -14.84
C PRO A 41 -5.25 7.74 -15.57
N GLU A 42 -6.36 7.35 -16.20
CA GLU A 42 -7.14 8.18 -17.10
C GLU A 42 -7.64 9.51 -16.50
N PRO A 43 -8.04 9.61 -15.21
CA PRO A 43 -8.41 10.90 -14.63
C PRO A 43 -7.29 11.95 -14.65
N LEU A 44 -6.03 11.51 -14.77
CA LEU A 44 -4.85 12.36 -14.81
C LEU A 44 -4.08 12.30 -16.17
N ALA A 45 -4.64 11.64 -17.16
CA ALA A 45 -3.98 11.37 -18.44
C ALA A 45 -3.48 12.64 -19.17
N GLU A 46 -4.20 13.76 -19.07
CA GLU A 46 -3.82 15.02 -19.68
C GLU A 46 -2.65 15.73 -18.99
N PHE A 47 -2.32 15.35 -17.75
CA PHE A 47 -1.34 16.04 -16.92
C PHE A 47 -0.02 15.28 -16.78
N PHE A 48 0.03 14.00 -17.14
CA PHE A 48 1.22 13.15 -17.04
C PHE A 48 1.71 12.72 -18.43
N ASP A 49 3.01 12.77 -18.62
CA ASP A 49 3.65 12.30 -19.85
C ASP A 49 3.59 10.77 -19.96
N LEU A 50 3.79 10.10 -18.83
CA LEU A 50 3.68 8.65 -18.74
C LEU A 50 3.35 8.21 -17.30
N PHE A 51 2.79 7.00 -17.21
CA PHE A 51 2.59 6.28 -15.95
C PHE A 51 3.34 4.97 -15.98
N TYR A 52 3.80 4.55 -14.82
CA TYR A 52 4.28 3.21 -14.61
C TYR A 52 3.26 2.40 -13.79
N ILE A 53 2.86 1.25 -14.33
CA ILE A 53 1.88 0.34 -13.75
C ILE A 53 2.61 -0.86 -13.15
N GLY A 54 2.89 -0.80 -11.86
CA GLY A 54 3.60 -1.88 -11.19
C GLY A 54 4.48 -1.46 -10.04
N GLU A 55 5.41 -2.33 -9.68
CA GLU A 55 6.39 -2.12 -8.62
C GLU A 55 7.63 -1.47 -9.20
N GLY A 56 7.96 -0.28 -8.69
CA GLY A 56 8.94 0.65 -9.29
C GLY A 56 10.36 0.09 -9.44
N GLU A 57 10.71 -0.88 -8.62
CA GLU A 57 12.05 -1.46 -8.59
C GLU A 57 12.47 -2.13 -9.91
N THR A 58 11.52 -2.50 -10.75
CA THR A 58 11.80 -3.21 -12.00
C THR A 58 11.97 -2.29 -13.22
N VAL A 59 11.63 -1.00 -13.13
CA VAL A 59 11.54 -0.12 -14.30
C VAL A 59 12.67 0.90 -14.43
N TYR A 60 13.29 1.31 -13.32
CA TYR A 60 14.16 2.48 -13.32
C TYR A 60 15.34 2.37 -14.27
N ASP A 61 16.03 1.25 -14.29
CA ASP A 61 17.22 1.08 -15.17
C ASP A 61 16.82 1.20 -16.64
N ALA A 62 15.78 0.47 -17.07
CA ALA A 62 15.30 0.50 -18.45
C ALA A 62 14.82 1.90 -18.87
N LEU A 63 14.05 2.57 -17.99
CA LEU A 63 13.51 3.91 -18.25
C LEU A 63 14.62 4.96 -18.38
N PHE A 64 15.57 4.97 -17.40
CA PHE A 64 16.66 5.93 -17.42
C PHE A 64 17.67 5.68 -18.55
N ASP A 65 17.92 4.42 -18.89
CA ASP A 65 18.80 4.10 -20.01
C ASP A 65 18.16 4.50 -21.36
N ALA A 66 16.86 4.27 -21.53
CA ALA A 66 16.11 4.76 -22.69
C ALA A 66 16.16 6.29 -22.79
N TYR A 67 15.98 7.01 -21.67
CA TYR A 67 16.06 8.46 -21.63
C TYR A 67 17.47 8.98 -21.99
N LYS A 68 18.50 8.43 -21.38
CA LYS A 68 19.90 8.79 -21.65
C LYS A 68 20.27 8.54 -23.13
N ALA A 69 19.87 7.37 -23.65
CA ALA A 69 20.10 7.02 -25.04
C ALA A 69 19.42 7.99 -26.01
N ASN A 70 18.16 8.37 -25.72
CA ASN A 70 17.42 9.35 -26.51
C ASN A 70 18.10 10.72 -26.50
N LYS A 71 18.49 11.23 -25.36
CA LYS A 71 19.21 12.50 -25.22
C LYS A 71 20.54 12.48 -25.96
N LYS A 72 21.32 11.40 -25.87
CA LYS A 72 22.60 11.23 -26.58
C LYS A 72 22.42 11.23 -28.11
N ALA A 73 21.29 10.69 -28.60
CA ALA A 73 20.96 10.67 -30.01
C ALA A 73 20.37 11.99 -30.53
N GLY A 74 20.15 13.00 -29.68
CA GLY A 74 19.45 14.24 -30.05
C GLY A 74 17.97 14.03 -30.37
N GLY A 75 17.35 12.96 -29.85
CA GLY A 75 15.95 12.65 -30.05
C GLY A 75 15.02 13.58 -29.29
N SER A 76 13.83 13.78 -29.84
CA SER A 76 12.78 14.63 -29.26
C SER A 76 12.12 13.96 -28.05
N ARG A 77 11.29 14.74 -27.32
CA ARG A 77 10.40 14.25 -26.27
C ARG A 77 9.48 13.12 -26.77
N GLN A 78 8.92 13.30 -27.98
CA GLN A 78 8.05 12.32 -28.61
C GLN A 78 8.79 11.00 -28.92
N ASP A 79 10.03 11.09 -29.43
CA ASP A 79 10.87 9.91 -29.68
C ASP A 79 11.14 9.12 -28.39
N PHE A 80 11.37 9.82 -27.28
CA PHE A 80 11.51 9.18 -25.98
C PHE A 80 10.22 8.49 -25.53
N LEU A 81 9.07 9.18 -25.63
CA LEU A 81 7.79 8.61 -25.19
C LEU A 81 7.41 7.35 -25.99
N LEU A 82 7.67 7.33 -27.29
CA LEU A 82 7.49 6.14 -28.14
C LEU A 82 8.38 4.96 -27.69
N LYS A 83 9.63 5.22 -27.34
CA LYS A 83 10.54 4.21 -26.82
C LYS A 83 10.13 3.75 -25.42
N ALA A 84 9.74 4.69 -24.56
CA ALA A 84 9.30 4.39 -23.21
C ALA A 84 8.04 3.50 -23.20
N ALA A 85 7.10 3.71 -24.11
CA ALA A 85 5.88 2.91 -24.23
C ALA A 85 6.14 1.41 -24.53
N GLN A 86 7.34 1.06 -24.99
CA GLN A 86 7.75 -0.33 -25.23
C GLN A 86 8.33 -1.01 -24.00
N ILE A 87 8.60 -0.24 -22.94
CA ILE A 87 9.06 -0.79 -21.67
C ILE A 87 7.86 -1.38 -20.92
N PRO A 88 7.91 -2.65 -20.49
CA PRO A 88 6.81 -3.28 -19.77
C PRO A 88 6.34 -2.44 -18.57
N GLY A 89 5.03 -2.25 -18.44
CA GLY A 89 4.41 -1.46 -17.38
C GLY A 89 4.33 0.05 -17.66
N ILE A 90 4.93 0.56 -18.71
CA ILE A 90 4.81 1.98 -19.07
C ILE A 90 3.55 2.22 -19.90
N TYR A 91 2.73 3.15 -19.42
CA TYR A 91 1.56 3.69 -20.11
C TYR A 91 1.81 5.15 -20.47
N VAL A 92 1.74 5.49 -21.77
CA VAL A 92 1.88 6.85 -22.29
C VAL A 92 0.53 7.30 -22.84
N PRO A 93 -0.28 8.08 -22.11
CA PRO A 93 -1.66 8.41 -22.50
C PRO A 93 -1.78 9.03 -23.89
N SER A 94 -0.86 9.92 -24.25
CA SER A 94 -0.86 10.62 -25.54
C SER A 94 -0.75 9.69 -26.77
N LEU A 95 -0.29 8.45 -26.58
CA LEU A 95 -0.14 7.44 -27.61
C LEU A 95 -1.39 6.57 -27.83
N TYR A 96 -2.46 6.82 -27.07
CA TYR A 96 -3.72 6.11 -27.20
C TYR A 96 -4.84 7.03 -27.65
N GLU A 97 -5.83 6.46 -28.29
CA GLU A 97 -7.07 7.13 -28.71
C GLU A 97 -8.26 6.43 -28.07
N VAL A 98 -9.13 7.25 -27.47
CA VAL A 98 -10.38 6.78 -26.87
C VAL A 98 -11.54 7.35 -27.66
N THR A 99 -12.46 6.50 -28.11
CA THR A 99 -13.73 6.91 -28.72
C THR A 99 -14.90 6.55 -27.82
N TYR A 100 -15.94 7.37 -27.86
CA TYR A 100 -17.12 7.21 -27.02
C TYR A 100 -18.36 7.03 -27.86
N LYS A 101 -19.30 6.22 -27.35
CA LYS A 101 -20.65 6.11 -27.91
C LYS A 101 -21.50 7.32 -27.53
N GLU A 102 -22.70 7.42 -28.13
CA GLU A 102 -23.63 8.50 -27.83
C GLU A 102 -24.08 8.55 -26.35
N ASP A 103 -24.07 7.41 -25.65
CA ASP A 103 -24.41 7.30 -24.23
C ASP A 103 -23.23 7.63 -23.29
N GLY A 104 -22.08 8.04 -23.84
CA GLY A 104 -20.87 8.37 -23.09
C GLY A 104 -20.02 7.17 -22.64
N THR A 105 -20.42 5.94 -22.97
CA THR A 105 -19.60 4.76 -22.71
C THR A 105 -18.45 4.63 -23.71
N ILE A 106 -17.34 4.04 -23.31
CA ILE A 106 -16.19 3.82 -24.19
C ILE A 106 -16.58 2.88 -25.32
N GLU A 107 -16.38 3.32 -26.55
CA GLU A 107 -16.55 2.52 -27.76
C GLU A 107 -15.27 1.77 -28.13
N SER A 108 -14.15 2.47 -28.14
CA SER A 108 -12.83 1.87 -28.36
C SER A 108 -11.74 2.58 -27.57
N PHE A 109 -10.71 1.82 -27.24
CA PHE A 109 -9.47 2.30 -26.65
C PHE A 109 -8.33 1.59 -27.39
N ARG A 110 -7.55 2.34 -28.17
CA ARG A 110 -6.55 1.77 -29.09
C ARG A 110 -5.25 2.57 -29.09
N PRO A 111 -4.09 1.91 -29.30
CA PRO A 111 -2.86 2.62 -29.58
C PRO A 111 -2.94 3.35 -30.95
N LYS A 112 -2.32 4.51 -31.04
CA LYS A 112 -2.20 5.31 -32.27
C LYS A 112 -1.08 4.81 -33.18
N HIS A 113 -0.15 4.00 -32.65
CA HIS A 113 1.01 3.48 -33.38
C HIS A 113 1.10 1.97 -33.21
N ALA A 114 1.51 1.26 -34.26
CA ALA A 114 1.60 -0.20 -34.27
C ALA A 114 2.62 -0.76 -33.24
N ASP A 115 3.63 0.01 -32.90
CA ASP A 115 4.68 -0.38 -31.95
C ASP A 115 4.27 -0.14 -30.48
N VAL A 116 3.12 0.50 -30.22
CA VAL A 116 2.61 0.73 -28.86
C VAL A 116 1.73 -0.45 -28.46
N PRO A 117 1.91 -1.04 -27.27
CA PRO A 117 1.15 -2.20 -26.85
C PRO A 117 -0.34 -1.89 -26.68
N GLU A 118 -1.22 -2.78 -27.12
CA GLU A 118 -2.67 -2.65 -26.90
C GLU A 118 -3.05 -2.70 -25.41
N LYS A 119 -2.27 -3.41 -24.61
CA LYS A 119 -2.47 -3.57 -23.16
C LYS A 119 -1.16 -3.37 -22.43
N VAL A 120 -1.21 -2.58 -21.38
CA VAL A 120 -0.09 -2.40 -20.45
C VAL A 120 -0.22 -3.42 -19.34
N GLU A 121 0.77 -4.31 -19.23
CA GLU A 121 0.78 -5.34 -18.20
C GLU A 121 1.44 -4.84 -16.92
N LYS A 122 0.76 -5.09 -15.80
CA LYS A 122 1.30 -4.80 -14.47
C LYS A 122 2.61 -5.54 -14.24
N GLN A 123 3.63 -4.82 -13.78
CA GLN A 123 4.92 -5.39 -13.44
C GLN A 123 5.03 -5.67 -11.94
N LEU A 124 5.61 -6.81 -11.60
CA LEU A 124 5.71 -7.32 -10.23
C LEU A 124 7.09 -7.88 -9.95
N ILE A 125 7.55 -7.72 -8.72
CA ILE A 125 8.64 -8.51 -8.16
C ILE A 125 8.06 -9.80 -7.59
N ILE A 126 8.36 -10.92 -8.18
CA ILE A 126 7.87 -12.22 -7.69
C ILE A 126 8.71 -12.69 -6.50
N ASP A 127 10.03 -12.64 -6.62
CA ASP A 127 10.95 -12.95 -5.53
C ASP A 127 11.39 -11.66 -4.84
N MET A 128 10.73 -11.36 -3.72
CA MET A 128 11.03 -10.16 -2.92
C MET A 128 12.42 -10.17 -2.30
N ASP A 129 13.08 -11.30 -2.29
CA ASP A 129 14.38 -11.48 -1.65
C ASP A 129 15.56 -11.43 -2.60
N ARG A 130 15.31 -11.59 -3.89
CA ARG A 130 16.34 -11.63 -4.93
C ARG A 130 16.72 -10.23 -5.41
N ASP A 131 15.71 -9.47 -5.83
CA ASP A 131 15.92 -8.23 -6.60
C ASP A 131 15.72 -6.99 -5.74
N TYR A 132 15.25 -7.20 -4.52
CA TYR A 132 14.82 -6.10 -3.67
C TYR A 132 15.77 -5.86 -2.52
N ASN A 133 16.43 -4.76 -2.64
CA ASN A 133 16.98 -3.97 -1.56
C ASN A 133 17.91 -4.64 -0.57
N LYS A 134 19.08 -4.30 -0.75
CA LYS A 134 20.01 -4.11 0.35
C LYS A 134 19.51 -2.95 1.24
N LEU A 135 18.37 -3.11 1.91
CA LEU A 135 17.85 -2.17 2.92
C LEU A 135 18.76 -2.13 4.16
N GLU A 136 20.05 -2.05 3.92
CA GLU A 136 21.03 -2.09 5.00
C GLU A 136 21.24 -0.73 5.65
N ALA A 137 20.76 0.36 5.03
CA ALA A 137 20.94 1.71 5.56
C ALA A 137 19.83 2.64 5.08
N PRO A 138 18.67 2.69 5.73
CA PRO A 138 17.66 3.70 5.43
C PRO A 138 18.21 5.09 5.70
N VAL A 139 17.77 6.05 4.89
CA VAL A 139 18.13 7.46 5.09
C VAL A 139 17.47 7.95 6.36
N VAL A 140 18.27 8.44 7.30
CA VAL A 140 17.77 9.06 8.53
C VAL A 140 17.57 10.55 8.26
N PRO A 141 16.33 11.08 8.45
CA PRO A 141 16.07 12.50 8.23
C PRO A 141 16.77 13.37 9.29
N HIS A 142 17.21 14.55 8.89
CA HIS A 142 17.85 15.51 9.80
C HIS A 142 16.86 16.10 10.81
N ILE A 143 15.59 16.19 10.44
CA ILE A 143 14.50 16.64 11.31
C ILE A 143 13.61 15.46 11.69
N LYS A 144 13.00 15.49 12.86
CA LYS A 144 12.09 14.44 13.30
C LYS A 144 10.91 14.28 12.32
N ALA A 145 10.79 13.11 11.72
CA ALA A 145 9.67 12.75 10.85
C ALA A 145 8.49 12.17 11.65
N THR A 146 7.29 12.20 11.08
CA THR A 146 6.09 11.61 11.70
C THR A 146 6.25 10.10 11.92
N GLN A 147 6.95 9.41 11.02
CA GLN A 147 7.22 7.98 11.05
C GLN A 147 8.72 7.73 11.32
N ASP A 148 9.19 8.15 12.49
CA ASP A 148 10.61 8.11 12.90
C ASP A 148 10.97 6.72 13.44
N ARG A 149 11.06 5.72 12.54
CA ARG A 149 11.26 4.32 12.88
C ARG A 149 11.82 3.50 11.72
N VAL A 150 12.39 2.35 12.04
CA VAL A 150 12.71 1.32 11.05
C VAL A 150 11.41 0.64 10.60
N THR A 151 11.25 0.44 9.30
CA THR A 151 10.12 -0.30 8.73
C THR A 151 10.63 -1.52 7.98
N LEU A 152 10.21 -2.70 8.40
CA LEU A 152 10.43 -3.96 7.70
C LEU A 152 9.18 -4.33 6.90
N GLU A 153 9.28 -4.34 5.58
CA GLU A 153 8.24 -4.86 4.71
C GLU A 153 8.31 -6.40 4.71
N ILE A 154 7.40 -7.04 5.44
CA ILE A 154 7.40 -8.50 5.62
C ILE A 154 6.72 -9.24 4.46
N GLN A 155 5.71 -8.62 3.86
CA GLN A 155 4.98 -9.17 2.70
C GLN A 155 4.32 -8.08 1.88
N ARG A 156 4.06 -8.37 0.61
CA ARG A 156 3.20 -7.60 -0.30
C ARG A 156 1.97 -8.41 -0.70
N GLY A 157 0.89 -7.68 -0.96
CA GLY A 157 -0.40 -8.30 -1.27
C GLY A 157 -1.20 -8.68 -0.03
N CYS A 158 -2.38 -9.24 -0.26
CA CYS A 158 -3.28 -9.73 0.78
C CYS A 158 -4.09 -10.89 0.25
N ILE A 159 -4.19 -11.98 1.01
CA ILE A 159 -4.98 -13.16 0.65
C ILE A 159 -6.49 -12.95 0.80
N ARG A 160 -6.89 -11.88 1.49
CA ARG A 160 -8.29 -11.58 1.75
C ARG A 160 -8.97 -11.01 0.50
N GLY A 161 -10.27 -11.13 0.44
CA GLY A 161 -11.07 -10.71 -0.71
C GLY A 161 -12.10 -9.63 -0.37
N CYS A 162 -11.79 -8.71 0.55
CA CYS A 162 -12.71 -7.64 0.92
C CYS A 162 -13.07 -6.81 -0.32
N ARG A 163 -14.37 -6.70 -0.63
CA ARG A 163 -14.86 -6.11 -1.89
C ARG A 163 -14.62 -4.62 -2.02
N PHE A 164 -14.45 -3.91 -0.92
CA PHE A 164 -14.12 -2.49 -0.90
C PHE A 164 -12.62 -2.19 -1.04
N CYS A 165 -11.76 -3.20 -0.89
CA CYS A 165 -10.32 -2.99 -0.75
C CYS A 165 -9.60 -3.01 -2.10
N GLN A 166 -9.31 -1.83 -2.65
CA GLN A 166 -8.52 -1.67 -3.86
C GLN A 166 -7.11 -2.24 -3.69
N ALA A 167 -6.45 -2.00 -2.56
CA ALA A 167 -5.11 -2.51 -2.27
C ALA A 167 -5.04 -4.04 -2.32
N GLY A 168 -6.08 -4.74 -1.83
CA GLY A 168 -6.18 -6.19 -1.91
C GLY A 168 -6.19 -6.74 -3.33
N MET A 169 -6.56 -5.93 -4.33
CA MET A 169 -6.54 -6.30 -5.75
C MET A 169 -5.25 -5.85 -6.44
N ILE A 170 -4.81 -4.61 -6.18
CA ILE A 170 -3.62 -4.02 -6.81
C ILE A 170 -2.37 -4.81 -6.50
N TYR A 171 -2.16 -5.19 -5.24
CA TYR A 171 -0.92 -5.82 -4.78
C TYR A 171 -0.89 -7.35 -4.84
N ARG A 172 -1.86 -7.99 -5.50
CA ARG A 172 -1.81 -9.44 -5.77
C ARG A 172 -0.73 -9.80 -6.79
N PRO A 173 -0.14 -11.00 -6.66
CA PRO A 173 -0.31 -12.05 -5.63
C PRO A 173 0.33 -11.66 -4.30
N THR A 174 -0.02 -12.41 -3.22
CA THR A 174 0.69 -12.30 -1.94
C THR A 174 2.07 -12.91 -2.08
N ARG A 175 3.09 -12.19 -1.59
CA ARG A 175 4.49 -12.60 -1.59
C ARG A 175 5.09 -12.25 -0.25
N GLU A 176 5.75 -13.21 0.35
CA GLU A 176 6.37 -13.07 1.66
C GLU A 176 7.89 -12.94 1.51
N ARG A 177 8.50 -12.24 2.43
CA ARG A 177 9.95 -12.15 2.55
C ARG A 177 10.46 -13.23 3.49
N ASP A 178 11.63 -13.77 3.19
CA ASP A 178 12.32 -14.75 4.01
C ASP A 178 12.62 -14.20 5.42
N VAL A 179 12.28 -14.99 6.44
CA VAL A 179 12.38 -14.56 7.84
C VAL A 179 13.82 -14.32 8.29
N GLU A 180 14.80 -15.10 7.79
CA GLU A 180 16.20 -14.92 8.16
C GLU A 180 16.77 -13.63 7.56
N LYS A 181 16.33 -13.28 6.33
CA LYS A 181 16.68 -11.98 5.73
C LYS A 181 16.08 -10.82 6.50
N LEU A 182 14.85 -10.95 7.00
CA LEU A 182 14.22 -9.95 7.85
C LEU A 182 14.95 -9.77 9.19
N LYS A 183 15.37 -10.86 9.83
CA LYS A 183 16.17 -10.81 11.06
C LYS A 183 17.50 -10.09 10.83
N LYS A 184 18.19 -10.40 9.74
CA LYS A 184 19.44 -9.71 9.37
C LYS A 184 19.20 -8.23 9.08
N ALA A 185 18.14 -7.90 8.34
CA ALA A 185 17.79 -6.52 8.02
C ALA A 185 17.47 -5.72 9.28
N ALA A 186 16.70 -6.29 10.23
CA ALA A 186 16.37 -5.65 11.50
C ALA A 186 17.62 -5.23 12.27
N ARG A 187 18.57 -6.16 12.46
CA ARG A 187 19.83 -5.87 13.14
C ARG A 187 20.58 -4.71 12.44
N THR A 188 20.77 -4.84 11.15
CA THR A 188 21.56 -3.89 10.38
C THR A 188 20.94 -2.50 10.36
N MET A 189 19.62 -2.43 10.17
CA MET A 189 18.91 -1.15 10.10
C MET A 189 18.88 -0.44 11.45
N LEU A 190 18.57 -1.13 12.54
CA LEU A 190 18.56 -0.55 13.89
C LEU A 190 19.96 -0.04 14.27
N GLN A 191 21.01 -0.86 14.06
CA GLN A 191 22.39 -0.46 14.36
C GLN A 191 22.86 0.76 13.56
N LYS A 192 22.45 0.88 12.28
CA LYS A 192 22.88 1.99 11.42
C LYS A 192 22.08 3.28 11.62
N THR A 193 20.84 3.18 12.08
CA THR A 193 19.95 4.34 12.21
C THR A 193 19.83 4.86 13.63
N GLY A 194 20.01 4.00 14.62
CA GLY A 194 19.78 4.33 16.03
C GLY A 194 18.31 4.56 16.38
N HIS A 195 17.36 4.11 15.54
CA HIS A 195 15.94 4.18 15.89
C HIS A 195 15.58 3.24 17.04
N GLU A 196 14.68 3.70 17.87
CA GLU A 196 14.15 2.96 19.03
C GLU A 196 12.78 2.29 18.74
N GLU A 197 12.36 2.28 17.47
CA GLU A 197 11.12 1.64 17.05
C GLU A 197 11.32 0.89 15.73
N ILE A 198 10.74 -0.31 15.65
CA ILE A 198 10.66 -1.13 14.44
C ILE A 198 9.21 -1.49 14.14
N SER A 199 8.80 -1.31 12.89
CA SER A 199 7.45 -1.62 12.41
C SER A 199 7.47 -2.70 11.34
N LEU A 200 6.60 -3.71 11.48
CA LEU A 200 6.41 -4.75 10.45
C LEU A 200 5.33 -4.29 9.47
N SER A 201 5.72 -3.95 8.24
CA SER A 201 4.81 -3.40 7.23
C SER A 201 4.25 -4.48 6.32
N SER A 202 2.91 -4.50 6.21
CA SER A 202 2.15 -5.31 5.27
C SER A 202 0.70 -4.81 5.16
N LEU A 203 -0.09 -5.37 4.23
CA LEU A 203 -1.54 -5.17 4.18
C LEU A 203 -2.30 -6.01 5.20
N SER A 204 -1.70 -7.07 5.72
CA SER A 204 -2.28 -7.94 6.76
C SER A 204 -1.15 -8.69 7.47
N SER A 205 -0.60 -8.08 8.51
CA SER A 205 0.55 -8.65 9.23
C SER A 205 0.21 -9.99 9.91
N SER A 206 -1.05 -10.17 10.33
CA SER A 206 -1.52 -11.42 10.92
C SER A 206 -1.50 -12.61 9.95
N ASP A 207 -1.48 -12.36 8.64
CA ASP A 207 -1.49 -13.41 7.61
C ASP A 207 -0.06 -13.79 7.15
N TYR A 208 1.00 -13.15 7.69
CA TYR A 208 2.38 -13.52 7.40
C TYR A 208 2.74 -14.85 8.09
N SER A 209 3.25 -15.82 7.31
CA SER A 209 3.47 -17.20 7.76
C SER A 209 4.44 -17.32 8.95
N HIS A 210 5.41 -16.43 9.05
CA HIS A 210 6.44 -16.43 10.08
C HIS A 210 6.29 -15.29 11.12
N LEU A 211 5.06 -14.74 11.28
CA LEU A 211 4.84 -13.60 12.19
C LEU A 211 5.34 -13.88 13.60
N LYS A 212 4.98 -15.04 14.17
CA LYS A 212 5.37 -15.43 15.54
C LYS A 212 6.89 -15.54 15.68
N GLU A 213 7.55 -16.08 14.69
CA GLU A 213 9.00 -16.26 14.68
C GLU A 213 9.73 -14.92 14.65
N ILE A 214 9.36 -14.02 13.72
CA ILE A 214 10.02 -12.71 13.62
C ILE A 214 9.75 -11.84 14.86
N VAL A 215 8.54 -11.85 15.41
CA VAL A 215 8.22 -11.07 16.61
C VAL A 215 8.99 -11.58 17.83
N ASN A 216 9.03 -12.89 18.09
CA ASN A 216 9.82 -13.44 19.17
C ASN A 216 11.31 -13.09 19.02
N PHE A 217 11.87 -13.22 17.82
CA PHE A 217 13.23 -12.81 17.54
C PHE A 217 13.48 -11.34 17.89
N LEU A 218 12.61 -10.42 17.43
CA LEU A 218 12.76 -8.98 17.69
C LEU A 218 12.70 -8.67 19.20
N ILE A 219 11.81 -9.32 19.94
CA ILE A 219 11.69 -9.15 21.38
C ILE A 219 12.96 -9.65 22.10
N ASP A 220 13.43 -10.83 21.75
CA ASP A 220 14.57 -11.45 22.43
C ASP A 220 15.90 -10.75 22.10
N GLU A 221 16.08 -10.38 20.82
CA GLU A 221 17.31 -9.75 20.33
C GLU A 221 17.50 -8.31 20.87
N PHE A 222 16.41 -7.53 20.92
CA PHE A 222 16.48 -6.11 21.27
C PHE A 222 15.89 -5.79 22.66
N ARG A 223 15.76 -6.79 23.52
CA ARG A 223 15.19 -6.64 24.86
C ARG A 223 15.94 -5.60 25.69
N ASP A 224 17.25 -5.64 25.68
CA ASP A 224 18.10 -4.76 26.49
C ASP A 224 18.21 -3.35 25.89
N GLU A 225 17.90 -3.20 24.61
CA GLU A 225 17.90 -1.92 23.89
C GLU A 225 16.55 -1.19 23.98
N ALA A 226 15.53 -1.82 24.57
CA ALA A 226 14.17 -1.29 24.74
C ALA A 226 13.51 -0.83 23.40
N VAL A 227 13.82 -1.52 22.29
CA VAL A 227 13.25 -1.21 20.98
C VAL A 227 11.76 -1.54 20.95
N ASN A 228 10.93 -0.56 20.63
CA ASN A 228 9.50 -0.73 20.51
C ASN A 228 9.13 -1.45 19.21
N ILE A 229 8.26 -2.47 19.29
CA ILE A 229 7.78 -3.23 18.13
C ILE A 229 6.36 -2.80 17.80
N SER A 230 6.16 -2.28 16.58
CA SER A 230 4.86 -1.87 16.06
C SER A 230 4.35 -2.90 15.04
N LEU A 231 3.14 -3.38 15.26
CA LEU A 231 2.46 -4.35 14.39
C LEU A 231 1.21 -3.71 13.80
N PRO A 232 1.33 -2.95 12.71
CA PRO A 232 0.18 -2.40 12.01
C PRO A 232 -0.60 -3.50 11.29
N SER A 233 -1.86 -3.21 10.95
CA SER A 233 -2.69 -4.09 10.09
C SER A 233 -2.97 -5.48 10.70
N LEU A 234 -3.13 -5.55 12.02
CA LEU A 234 -3.58 -6.76 12.70
C LEU A 234 -5.07 -7.01 12.44
N ARG A 235 -5.40 -8.28 12.20
CA ARG A 235 -6.78 -8.72 12.12
C ARG A 235 -7.23 -9.29 13.47
N ILE A 236 -8.50 -9.03 13.81
CA ILE A 236 -9.07 -9.44 15.09
C ILE A 236 -9.26 -10.96 15.18
N ASP A 237 -9.54 -11.64 14.07
CA ASP A 237 -9.72 -13.10 13.96
C ASP A 237 -8.41 -13.88 14.04
N ALA A 238 -7.28 -13.23 13.77
CA ALA A 238 -5.94 -13.82 13.83
C ALA A 238 -5.10 -13.20 14.96
N PHE A 239 -5.76 -12.68 15.99
CA PHE A 239 -5.11 -12.06 17.13
C PHE A 239 -4.46 -13.11 18.02
N ALA A 240 -3.13 -13.17 17.98
CA ALA A 240 -2.34 -14.09 18.78
C ALA A 240 -1.96 -13.43 20.11
N LEU A 241 -2.71 -13.68 21.18
CA LEU A 241 -2.49 -13.09 22.49
C LEU A 241 -1.06 -13.35 23.00
N ASP A 242 -0.54 -14.55 22.78
CA ASP A 242 0.81 -14.95 23.22
C ASP A 242 1.93 -14.13 22.56
N VAL A 243 1.71 -13.64 21.33
CA VAL A 243 2.64 -12.74 20.64
C VAL A 243 2.48 -11.30 21.14
N MET A 244 1.22 -10.86 21.27
CA MET A 244 0.93 -9.48 21.63
C MET A 244 1.24 -9.14 23.10
N SER A 245 1.03 -10.07 24.03
CA SER A 245 1.40 -9.85 25.44
C SER A 245 2.90 -9.59 25.61
N LYS A 246 3.73 -10.31 24.87
CA LYS A 246 5.19 -10.10 24.89
C LYS A 246 5.60 -8.75 24.33
N VAL A 247 4.91 -8.25 23.28
CA VAL A 247 5.17 -6.91 22.72
C VAL A 247 4.81 -5.82 23.72
N GLN A 248 3.78 -6.03 24.55
CA GLN A 248 3.38 -5.07 25.58
C GLN A 248 4.36 -4.89 26.71
N ASP A 249 5.15 -5.91 27.03
CA ASP A 249 6.15 -5.83 28.09
C ASP A 249 7.20 -4.75 27.83
N VAL A 250 7.40 -4.37 26.56
CA VAL A 250 8.32 -3.31 26.15
C VAL A 250 7.62 -1.94 26.18
N LYS A 251 6.45 -1.83 25.54
CA LYS A 251 5.66 -0.57 25.53
C LYS A 251 4.20 -0.85 25.20
N LYS A 252 3.28 -0.31 26.04
CA LYS A 252 1.84 -0.42 25.78
C LYS A 252 1.45 0.40 24.54
N SER A 253 0.97 -0.28 23.51
CA SER A 253 0.38 0.35 22.31
C SER A 253 -1.14 0.19 22.30
N SER A 254 -1.86 1.13 21.65
CA SER A 254 -3.29 0.98 21.45
C SER A 254 -3.57 -0.10 20.40
N LEU A 255 -4.56 -0.97 20.65
CA LEU A 255 -5.04 -1.92 19.67
C LEU A 255 -6.13 -1.30 18.80
N THR A 256 -5.99 -1.51 17.51
CA THR A 256 -6.97 -1.07 16.53
C THR A 256 -7.41 -2.26 15.69
N PHE A 257 -8.72 -2.47 15.63
CA PHE A 257 -9.34 -3.49 14.79
C PHE A 257 -10.33 -2.85 13.82
N ALA A 258 -10.56 -3.50 12.70
CA ALA A 258 -11.43 -3.01 11.64
C ALA A 258 -12.53 -4.03 11.29
N PRO A 259 -13.64 -4.09 12.05
CA PRO A 259 -14.82 -4.87 11.66
C PRO A 259 -15.46 -4.37 10.35
N GLU A 260 -15.31 -3.09 10.04
CA GLU A 260 -15.81 -2.33 8.90
C GLU A 260 -17.33 -2.13 8.90
N ALA A 261 -18.12 -3.12 9.34
CA ALA A 261 -19.57 -3.04 9.41
C ALA A 261 -20.11 -3.56 10.74
N GLY A 262 -21.21 -2.94 11.24
CA GLY A 262 -21.83 -3.28 12.50
C GLY A 262 -22.56 -4.61 12.47
N SER A 263 -23.23 -4.93 11.35
CA SER A 263 -24.01 -6.15 11.22
C SER A 263 -23.26 -7.28 10.52
N GLN A 264 -23.58 -8.53 10.87
CA GLN A 264 -23.04 -9.71 10.17
C GLN A 264 -23.45 -9.73 8.70
N ARG A 265 -24.70 -9.32 8.40
CA ARG A 265 -25.19 -9.22 7.04
C ARG A 265 -24.27 -8.34 6.18
N LEU A 266 -23.97 -7.15 6.65
CA LEU A 266 -23.18 -6.19 5.88
C LEU A 266 -21.70 -6.62 5.81
N ARG A 267 -21.14 -7.22 6.86
CA ARG A 267 -19.80 -7.85 6.79
C ARG A 267 -19.74 -8.93 5.70
N ASN A 268 -20.78 -9.72 5.55
CA ASN A 268 -20.87 -10.72 4.47
C ASN A 268 -21.00 -10.06 3.09
N VAL A 269 -21.79 -8.98 2.96
CA VAL A 269 -21.90 -8.22 1.70
C VAL A 269 -20.55 -7.72 1.23
N ILE A 270 -19.73 -7.15 2.12
CA ILE A 270 -18.41 -6.64 1.78
C ILE A 270 -17.31 -7.71 1.78
N ASN A 271 -17.67 -8.96 2.03
CA ASN A 271 -16.74 -10.10 2.11
C ASN A 271 -15.59 -9.87 3.11
N LYS A 272 -15.92 -9.32 4.28
CA LYS A 272 -14.90 -9.06 5.31
C LYS A 272 -14.37 -10.35 5.95
N GLY A 273 -15.19 -11.42 5.96
CA GLY A 273 -14.83 -12.73 6.51
C GLY A 273 -14.58 -12.69 8.02
N LEU A 274 -15.34 -11.88 8.76
CA LEU A 274 -15.35 -11.79 10.22
C LEU A 274 -16.74 -12.07 10.75
N THR A 275 -16.85 -12.95 11.75
CA THR A 275 -18.07 -13.17 12.51
C THR A 275 -18.14 -12.23 13.72
N GLU A 276 -19.32 -12.09 14.29
CA GLU A 276 -19.49 -11.38 15.57
C GLU A 276 -18.71 -12.08 16.68
N GLU A 277 -18.69 -13.40 16.66
CA GLU A 277 -17.95 -14.22 17.63
C GLU A 277 -16.44 -13.97 17.54
N ASP A 278 -15.86 -13.89 16.34
CA ASP A 278 -14.44 -13.52 16.14
C ASP A 278 -14.12 -12.16 16.76
N ILE A 279 -15.02 -11.18 16.58
CA ILE A 279 -14.83 -9.82 17.09
C ILE A 279 -14.90 -9.82 18.63
N LEU A 280 -15.88 -10.48 19.22
CA LEU A 280 -16.02 -10.58 20.67
C LEU A 280 -14.83 -11.33 21.27
N HIS A 281 -14.44 -12.46 20.66
CA HIS A 281 -13.29 -13.23 21.10
C HIS A 281 -12.00 -12.41 21.06
N GLY A 282 -11.69 -11.77 19.93
CA GLY A 282 -10.47 -10.98 19.79
C GLY A 282 -10.41 -9.76 20.70
N ALA A 283 -11.54 -9.06 20.91
CA ALA A 283 -11.63 -7.98 21.89
C ALA A 283 -11.41 -8.51 23.32
N GLY A 284 -12.01 -9.66 23.65
CA GLY A 284 -11.85 -10.29 24.95
C GLY A 284 -10.43 -10.74 25.24
N GLU A 285 -9.76 -11.32 24.27
CA GLU A 285 -8.35 -11.69 24.40
C GLU A 285 -7.48 -10.45 24.64
N ALA A 286 -7.80 -9.33 23.97
CA ALA A 286 -7.10 -8.07 24.23
C ALA A 286 -7.27 -7.61 25.69
N PHE A 287 -8.50 -7.60 26.21
CA PHE A 287 -8.76 -7.21 27.62
C PHE A 287 -8.10 -8.16 28.62
N LYS A 288 -8.15 -9.47 28.38
CA LYS A 288 -7.43 -10.48 29.20
C LYS A 288 -5.90 -10.25 29.15
N GLY A 289 -5.37 -9.80 28.02
CA GLY A 289 -3.98 -9.44 27.84
C GLY A 289 -3.58 -8.10 28.49
N GLY A 290 -4.50 -7.45 29.22
CA GLY A 290 -4.24 -6.24 29.99
C GLY A 290 -4.42 -4.93 29.22
N TRP A 291 -5.00 -4.96 28.01
CA TRP A 291 -5.48 -3.75 27.37
C TRP A 291 -6.75 -3.24 28.05
N ASN A 292 -6.84 -1.98 28.30
CA ASN A 292 -8.03 -1.33 28.88
C ASN A 292 -8.85 -0.58 27.82
N GLN A 293 -8.41 -0.60 26.57
CA GLN A 293 -9.06 0.07 25.44
C GLN A 293 -8.76 -0.64 24.12
N VAL A 294 -9.78 -0.83 23.31
CA VAL A 294 -9.67 -1.20 21.90
C VAL A 294 -10.33 -0.13 21.03
N LYS A 295 -9.72 0.16 19.89
CA LYS A 295 -10.25 1.07 18.89
C LYS A 295 -10.85 0.26 17.74
N LEU A 296 -12.10 0.54 17.39
CA LEU A 296 -12.80 -0.13 16.29
C LEU A 296 -13.03 0.85 15.15
N TYR A 297 -12.73 0.42 13.92
CA TYR A 297 -13.02 1.15 12.70
C TYR A 297 -14.25 0.59 12.00
N PHE A 298 -15.12 1.51 11.56
CA PHE A 298 -16.30 1.19 10.78
C PHE A 298 -16.39 2.11 9.56
N MET A 299 -16.94 1.60 8.48
CA MET A 299 -17.29 2.33 7.27
C MET A 299 -18.80 2.63 7.28
N LEU A 300 -19.17 3.81 6.78
CA LEU A 300 -20.55 4.21 6.52
C LEU A 300 -20.73 4.42 5.01
N GLY A 301 -21.95 4.19 4.52
CA GLY A 301 -22.27 4.31 3.10
C GLY A 301 -21.85 3.10 2.27
N LEU A 302 -21.71 1.94 2.89
CA LEU A 302 -21.41 0.70 2.17
C LEU A 302 -22.59 0.28 1.25
N PRO A 303 -22.32 -0.39 0.12
CA PRO A 303 -23.37 -0.89 -0.76
C PRO A 303 -24.41 -1.71 0.00
N THR A 304 -25.67 -1.43 -0.21
CA THR A 304 -26.84 -2.06 0.45
C THR A 304 -26.95 -1.83 1.96
N GLU A 305 -26.22 -0.88 2.53
CA GLU A 305 -26.31 -0.52 3.94
C GLU A 305 -27.71 -0.02 4.29
N THR A 306 -28.21 -0.44 5.44
CA THR A 306 -29.49 -0.03 6.01
C THR A 306 -29.29 0.66 7.35
N GLU A 307 -30.33 1.33 7.85
CA GLU A 307 -30.30 1.93 9.19
C GLU A 307 -30.01 0.92 10.30
N ASP A 308 -30.51 -0.32 10.14
CA ASP A 308 -30.24 -1.39 11.10
C ASP A 308 -28.77 -1.84 11.10
N ASP A 309 -28.12 -1.80 9.95
CA ASP A 309 -26.67 -2.07 9.88
C ASP A 309 -25.86 -0.99 10.60
N MET A 310 -26.26 0.28 10.49
CA MET A 310 -25.63 1.40 11.21
C MET A 310 -25.88 1.29 12.72
N LYS A 311 -27.09 0.97 13.16
CA LYS A 311 -27.40 0.68 14.57
C LYS A 311 -26.59 -0.50 15.11
N GLY A 312 -26.29 -1.47 14.25
CA GLY A 312 -25.42 -2.61 14.54
C GLY A 312 -24.04 -2.21 15.03
N ILE A 313 -23.51 -1.04 14.65
CA ILE A 313 -22.23 -0.52 15.15
C ILE A 313 -22.30 -0.27 16.67
N ALA A 314 -23.34 0.44 17.10
CA ALA A 314 -23.55 0.72 18.53
C ALA A 314 -23.83 -0.58 19.32
N HIS A 315 -24.64 -1.48 18.78
CA HIS A 315 -24.94 -2.77 19.42
C HIS A 315 -23.67 -3.62 19.57
N LEU A 316 -22.81 -3.68 18.56
CA LEU A 316 -21.56 -4.44 18.63
C LEU A 316 -20.61 -3.86 19.70
N ALA A 317 -20.48 -2.54 19.73
CA ALA A 317 -19.66 -1.87 20.75
C ALA A 317 -20.21 -2.11 22.16
N GLN A 318 -21.55 -2.03 22.33
CA GLN A 318 -22.22 -2.31 23.60
C GLN A 318 -22.01 -3.76 24.04
N LYS A 319 -22.17 -4.75 23.15
CA LYS A 319 -21.89 -6.17 23.46
C LYS A 319 -20.47 -6.40 23.95
N ILE A 320 -19.49 -5.76 23.31
CA ILE A 320 -18.09 -5.85 23.73
C ILE A 320 -17.94 -5.30 25.16
N ALA A 321 -18.53 -4.12 25.43
CA ALA A 321 -18.47 -3.51 26.75
C ALA A 321 -19.15 -4.37 27.82
N GLU A 322 -20.39 -4.84 27.57
CA GLU A 322 -21.16 -5.67 28.51
C GLU A 322 -20.53 -7.05 28.78
N THR A 323 -19.74 -7.57 27.85
CA THR A 323 -19.08 -8.87 28.01
C THR A 323 -17.82 -8.77 28.87
N TYR A 324 -17.14 -7.63 28.92
CA TYR A 324 -15.81 -7.48 29.51
C TYR A 324 -15.70 -6.37 30.58
N TYR A 325 -16.75 -5.62 30.80
CA TYR A 325 -16.88 -4.62 31.86
C TYR A 325 -18.14 -4.87 32.72
#